data_341f40131f7e81e8db72659cbd39f743
#
_entry.id   341f40131f7e81e8db72659cbd39f743
#
_cell.length_a   1.000
_cell.length_b   1.000
_cell.length_c   1.000
_cell.angle_alpha   90.00
_cell.angle_beta   90.00
_cell.angle_gamma   90.00
#
_symmetry.space_group_name_H-M   'P 1'
#
loop_
_entity.id
_entity.type
_entity.pdbx_description
1 polymer ?
#
loop_
_entity_poly.entity_id
_entity_poly.type
_entity_poly.pdbx_seq_one_letter_code
_entity_poly.pdbx_strand_id
1 'polypeptide(L)'
;VHFIEDINKGKQVLFEKPVYFEDSEGDDKFLEIAIQYNDGYAEQIFPFSNNIRQPDGGTHLEGFKSALTKVINDAGHRLNVLKDSDKLSGEDVREGITAVVSVKIADAQYESQTKAKLCSTYVRGFVYKATVEKFGTYLEEHPSEARELVLRCITAQRARDAARLALSLIHI
;
A
#
# COMPACT_ATOMS: atom_id res chain seq x y z
N VAL A 1 -5.14 13.26 -3.74
CA VAL A 1 -5.62 13.45 -2.37
C VAL A 1 -7.13 13.57 -2.32
N HIS A 2 -7.73 14.46 -3.12
CA HIS A 2 -9.19 14.65 -3.14
C HIS A 2 -9.95 13.39 -3.53
N PHE A 3 -9.43 12.63 -4.46
CA PHE A 3 -10.03 11.36 -4.91
C PHE A 3 -10.17 10.36 -3.74
N ILE A 4 -9.12 10.25 -2.93
CA ILE A 4 -9.11 9.36 -1.76
C ILE A 4 -10.06 9.89 -0.68
N GLU A 5 -10.07 11.19 -0.43
CA GLU A 5 -10.96 11.80 0.54
C GLU A 5 -12.43 11.56 0.16
N ASP A 6 -12.76 11.65 -1.12
CA ASP A 6 -14.11 11.39 -1.61
C ASP A 6 -14.54 9.94 -1.39
N ILE A 7 -13.66 8.98 -1.67
CA ILE A 7 -13.94 7.56 -1.47
C ILE A 7 -14.18 7.25 0.01
N ASN A 8 -13.41 7.86 0.90
CA ASN A 8 -13.49 7.60 2.34
C ASN A 8 -14.45 8.54 3.08
N LYS A 9 -15.21 9.35 2.36
CA LYS A 9 -16.17 10.27 2.97
C LYS A 9 -17.20 9.50 3.81
N GLY A 10 -17.37 9.91 5.05
CA GLY A 10 -18.28 9.26 5.98
C GLY A 10 -17.71 8.04 6.68
N LYS A 11 -16.49 7.65 6.39
CA LYS A 11 -15.78 6.53 7.04
C LYS A 11 -14.82 7.07 8.10
N GLN A 12 -14.55 6.27 9.12
CA GLN A 12 -13.48 6.59 10.07
C GLN A 12 -12.14 6.28 9.40
N VAL A 13 -11.24 7.24 9.43
CA VAL A 13 -9.96 7.12 8.74
C VAL A 13 -8.79 7.27 9.71
N LEU A 14 -7.73 6.53 9.44
CA LEU A 14 -6.40 6.79 9.95
C LEU A 14 -5.69 7.65 8.91
N PHE A 15 -4.92 8.61 9.35
CA PHE A 15 -4.40 9.71 8.53
C PHE A 15 -5.56 10.60 8.06
N GLU A 16 -6.02 11.49 8.96
CA GLU A 16 -7.13 12.41 8.68
C GLU A 16 -6.95 13.12 7.35
N LYS A 17 -5.72 13.53 7.06
CA LYS A 17 -5.31 13.97 5.73
C LYS A 17 -4.51 12.84 5.09
N PRO A 18 -4.86 12.40 3.86
CA PRO A 18 -4.12 11.33 3.21
C PRO A 18 -2.61 11.61 3.16
N VAL A 19 -1.81 10.58 3.41
CA VAL A 19 -0.36 10.67 3.23
C VAL A 19 -0.08 10.80 1.76
N TYR A 20 0.57 11.88 1.36
CA TYR A 20 0.91 12.16 -0.02
C TYR A 20 2.41 12.36 -0.15
N PHE A 21 2.99 11.75 -1.16
CA PHE A 21 4.37 12.02 -1.54
C PHE A 21 4.58 11.84 -3.02
N GLU A 22 5.62 12.49 -3.51
CA GLU A 22 6.03 12.40 -4.91
C GLU A 22 7.53 12.18 -4.96
N ASP A 23 8.00 11.61 -6.06
CA ASP A 23 9.42 11.41 -6.31
C ASP A 23 9.67 11.40 -7.81
N SER A 24 10.91 11.63 -8.19
CA SER A 24 11.32 11.62 -9.60
C SER A 24 12.71 11.04 -9.73
N GLU A 25 12.97 10.46 -10.89
CA GLU A 25 14.29 9.93 -11.24
C GLU A 25 14.62 10.39 -12.65
N GLY A 26 15.48 11.39 -12.78
CA GLY A 26 15.71 12.06 -14.05
C GLY A 26 14.51 12.90 -14.49
N ASP A 27 14.45 13.25 -15.76
CA ASP A 27 13.37 14.06 -16.32
C ASP A 27 12.23 13.24 -16.88
N ASP A 28 12.39 11.92 -16.95
CA ASP A 28 11.47 11.01 -17.65
C ASP A 28 10.73 10.04 -16.73
N LYS A 29 10.96 10.12 -15.42
CA LYS A 29 10.30 9.25 -14.44
C LYS A 29 9.78 10.08 -13.28
N PHE A 30 8.49 9.99 -13.02
CA PHE A 30 7.83 10.71 -11.95
C PHE A 30 6.75 9.82 -11.34
N LEU A 31 6.58 9.91 -10.03
CA LEU A 31 5.49 9.21 -9.34
C LEU A 31 4.79 10.11 -8.33
N GLU A 32 3.54 9.82 -8.09
CA GLU A 32 2.73 10.39 -7.03
C GLU A 32 1.99 9.26 -6.34
N ILE A 33 2.01 9.26 -5.02
CA ILE A 33 1.31 8.25 -4.23
C ILE A 33 0.55 8.95 -3.11
N ALA A 34 -0.70 8.54 -2.90
CA ALA A 34 -1.51 9.00 -1.80
C ALA A 34 -2.10 7.78 -1.08
N ILE A 35 -2.06 7.78 0.24
CA ILE A 35 -2.45 6.63 1.08
C ILE A 35 -3.34 7.10 2.21
N GLN A 36 -4.42 6.37 2.44
CA GLN A 36 -5.26 6.51 3.62
C GLN A 36 -5.79 5.14 4.01
N TYR A 37 -6.09 4.94 5.29
CA TYR A 37 -6.74 3.73 5.76
C TYR A 37 -8.09 4.09 6.33
N ASN A 38 -9.07 3.21 6.18
CA ASN A 38 -10.40 3.34 6.79
C ASN A 38 -10.67 2.14 7.70
N ASP A 39 -11.81 2.15 8.36
CA ASP A 39 -12.22 1.10 9.30
C ASP A 39 -12.85 -0.12 8.64
N GLY A 40 -12.93 -0.14 7.31
CA GLY A 40 -13.46 -1.26 6.54
C GLY A 40 -12.42 -2.35 6.29
N TYR A 41 -12.82 -3.34 5.52
CA TYR A 41 -11.99 -4.50 5.19
C TYR A 41 -11.49 -4.49 3.74
N ALA A 42 -12.03 -3.63 2.90
CA ALA A 42 -11.73 -3.62 1.48
C ALA A 42 -10.34 -3.06 1.19
N GLU A 43 -9.67 -3.66 0.23
CA GLU A 43 -8.43 -3.17 -0.34
C GLU A 43 -8.77 -2.41 -1.62
N GLN A 44 -8.52 -1.10 -1.62
CA GLN A 44 -8.83 -0.22 -2.75
C GLN A 44 -7.57 0.52 -3.17
N ILE A 45 -6.84 -0.07 -4.11
CA ILE A 45 -5.63 0.54 -4.66
C ILE A 45 -5.86 0.81 -6.15
N PHE A 46 -5.63 2.04 -6.56
CA PHE A 46 -5.89 2.51 -7.92
C PHE A 46 -4.56 2.82 -8.62
N PRO A 47 -4.04 1.90 -9.43
CA PRO A 47 -2.80 2.13 -10.17
C PRO A 47 -3.05 2.86 -11.49
N PHE A 48 -2.21 3.85 -11.76
CA PHE A 48 -2.24 4.64 -13.01
C PHE A 48 -0.84 4.72 -13.60
N SER A 49 -0.75 4.74 -14.92
CA SER A 49 0.45 5.10 -15.63
C SER A 49 0.09 6.06 -16.76
N ASN A 50 0.82 7.18 -16.82
CA ASN A 50 0.57 8.23 -17.82
C ASN A 50 -0.92 8.63 -17.88
N ASN A 51 -1.54 8.76 -16.69
CA ASN A 51 -2.95 9.12 -16.48
C ASN A 51 -3.95 8.07 -16.98
N ILE A 52 -3.51 6.87 -17.28
CA ILE A 52 -4.38 5.75 -17.70
C ILE A 52 -4.47 4.77 -16.52
N ARG A 53 -5.70 4.42 -16.13
CA ARG A 53 -5.93 3.43 -15.09
C ARG A 53 -5.54 2.04 -15.59
N GLN A 54 -4.86 1.26 -14.73
CA GLN A 54 -4.52 -0.14 -15.01
C GLN A 54 -5.37 -1.07 -14.14
N PRO A 55 -6.57 -1.49 -14.60
CA PRO A 55 -7.41 -2.40 -13.79
C PRO A 55 -6.73 -3.71 -13.45
N ASP A 56 -5.81 -4.18 -14.29
CA ASP A 56 -5.07 -5.43 -14.10
C ASP A 56 -3.75 -5.22 -13.35
N GLY A 57 -3.49 -4.01 -12.85
CA GLY A 57 -2.31 -3.71 -12.04
C GLY A 57 -1.05 -3.50 -12.88
N GLY A 58 0.06 -4.01 -12.38
CA GLY A 58 1.34 -3.93 -13.05
C GLY A 58 2.50 -3.78 -12.08
N THR A 59 3.67 -3.47 -12.63
CA THR A 59 4.92 -3.38 -11.86
C THR A 59 4.90 -2.28 -10.81
N HIS A 60 4.20 -1.16 -11.07
CA HIS A 60 4.04 -0.08 -10.09
C HIS A 60 3.23 -0.55 -8.87
N LEU A 61 2.14 -1.30 -9.09
CA LEU A 61 1.34 -1.85 -8.01
C LEU A 61 2.13 -2.90 -7.22
N GLU A 62 2.87 -3.77 -7.89
CA GLU A 62 3.70 -4.79 -7.25
C GLU A 62 4.77 -4.16 -6.34
N GLY A 63 5.45 -3.14 -6.82
CA GLY A 63 6.44 -2.41 -6.04
C GLY A 63 5.84 -1.73 -4.82
N PHE A 64 4.67 -1.12 -4.98
CA PHE A 64 3.95 -0.48 -3.88
C PHE A 64 3.55 -1.49 -2.81
N LYS A 65 2.96 -2.61 -3.19
CA LYS A 65 2.55 -3.67 -2.25
C LYS A 65 3.71 -4.23 -1.45
N SER A 66 4.83 -4.52 -2.13
CA SER A 66 6.04 -5.02 -1.45
C SER A 66 6.60 -4.00 -0.47
N ALA A 67 6.60 -2.72 -0.85
CA ALA A 67 7.09 -1.64 -0.01
C ALA A 67 6.23 -1.44 1.23
N LEU A 68 4.91 -1.50 1.09
CA LEU A 68 3.99 -1.41 2.24
C LEU A 68 4.27 -2.48 3.27
N THR A 69 4.42 -3.72 2.83
CA THR A 69 4.69 -4.85 3.72
C THR A 69 5.98 -4.61 4.49
N LYS A 70 7.04 -4.19 3.80
CA LYS A 70 8.32 -3.91 4.44
C LYS A 70 8.22 -2.76 5.45
N VAL A 71 7.67 -1.63 5.04
CA VAL A 71 7.60 -0.42 5.87
C VAL A 71 6.80 -0.66 7.14
N ILE A 72 5.67 -1.33 7.03
CA ILE A 72 4.78 -1.57 8.18
C ILE A 72 5.39 -2.60 9.13
N ASN A 73 6.01 -3.67 8.62
CA ASN A 73 6.73 -4.61 9.48
C ASN A 73 7.90 -3.94 10.20
N ASP A 74 8.69 -3.14 9.49
CA ASP A 74 9.82 -2.42 10.09
C ASP A 74 9.34 -1.46 11.18
N ALA A 75 8.25 -0.74 10.95
CA ALA A 75 7.65 0.15 11.95
C ALA A 75 7.17 -0.62 13.18
N GLY A 76 6.55 -1.77 12.97
CA GLY A 76 6.08 -2.63 14.07
C GLY A 76 7.22 -3.13 14.96
N HIS A 77 8.31 -3.54 14.35
CA HIS A 77 9.50 -3.98 15.10
C HIS A 77 10.18 -2.79 15.83
N ARG A 78 10.34 -1.67 15.16
CA ARG A 78 10.93 -0.46 15.73
C ARG A 78 10.15 0.03 16.95
N LEU A 79 8.81 -0.01 16.88
CA LEU A 79 7.94 0.46 17.96
C LEU A 79 7.69 -0.61 19.03
N ASN A 80 8.29 -1.79 18.90
CA ASN A 80 8.10 -2.93 19.79
C ASN A 80 6.65 -3.40 19.89
N VAL A 81 5.88 -3.19 18.83
CA VAL A 81 4.50 -3.69 18.72
C VAL A 81 4.50 -5.10 18.14
N LEU A 82 5.48 -5.41 17.29
CA LEU A 82 5.72 -6.76 16.77
C LEU A 82 6.97 -7.34 17.41
N LYS A 83 6.92 -8.62 17.75
CA LYS A 83 8.09 -9.38 18.21
C LYS A 83 8.98 -9.69 17.01
N ASP A 84 10.27 -9.92 17.27
CA ASP A 84 11.25 -10.20 16.20
C ASP A 84 10.85 -11.38 15.31
N SER A 85 10.15 -12.36 15.87
CA SER A 85 9.69 -13.54 15.14
C SER A 85 8.37 -13.33 14.42
N ASP A 86 7.65 -12.24 14.70
CA ASP A 86 6.35 -11.96 14.10
C ASP A 86 6.49 -11.18 12.81
N LYS A 87 5.65 -11.53 11.83
CA LYS A 87 5.65 -10.88 10.54
C LYS A 87 4.22 -10.76 10.02
N LEU A 88 3.86 -9.58 9.59
CA LEU A 88 2.57 -9.33 8.93
C LEU A 88 2.66 -9.70 7.45
N SER A 89 1.60 -10.32 6.94
CA SER A 89 1.51 -10.64 5.51
C SER A 89 1.08 -9.43 4.69
N GLY A 90 1.22 -9.53 3.35
CA GLY A 90 0.74 -8.48 2.47
C GLY A 90 -0.74 -8.20 2.61
N GLU A 91 -1.57 -9.25 2.78
CA GLU A 91 -3.01 -9.08 2.99
C GLU A 91 -3.33 -8.32 4.27
N ASP A 92 -2.58 -8.58 5.34
CA ASP A 92 -2.78 -7.92 6.62
C ASP A 92 -2.52 -6.42 6.54
N VAL A 93 -1.46 -6.04 5.82
CA VAL A 93 -1.07 -4.62 5.71
C VAL A 93 -1.95 -3.83 4.75
N ARG A 94 -2.68 -4.49 3.87
CA ARG A 94 -3.54 -3.83 2.89
C ARG A 94 -5.02 -3.79 3.27
N GLU A 95 -5.41 -4.42 4.37
CA GLU A 95 -6.81 -4.38 4.80
C GLU A 95 -7.23 -2.96 5.17
N GLY A 96 -8.29 -2.47 4.55
CA GLY A 96 -8.81 -1.13 4.78
C GLY A 96 -8.05 0.00 4.11
N ILE A 97 -7.08 -0.31 3.25
CA ILE A 97 -6.31 0.70 2.54
C ILE A 97 -7.11 1.33 1.40
N THR A 98 -6.94 2.64 1.22
CA THR A 98 -7.34 3.36 0.01
C THR A 98 -6.11 4.11 -0.48
N ALA A 99 -5.64 3.79 -1.67
CA ALA A 99 -4.41 4.37 -2.19
C ALA A 99 -4.49 4.60 -3.69
N VAL A 100 -3.76 5.61 -4.15
CA VAL A 100 -3.53 5.88 -5.57
C VAL A 100 -2.03 5.80 -5.81
N VAL A 101 -1.65 5.04 -6.81
CA VAL A 101 -0.25 4.93 -7.25
C VAL A 101 -0.21 5.38 -8.71
N SER A 102 0.32 6.55 -8.96
CA SER A 102 0.38 7.14 -10.29
C SER A 102 1.82 7.35 -10.71
N VAL A 103 2.20 6.79 -11.85
CA VAL A 103 3.52 7.00 -12.45
C VAL A 103 3.39 7.68 -13.79
N LYS A 104 4.35 8.54 -14.11
CA LYS A 104 4.51 9.15 -15.43
C LYS A 104 5.90 8.79 -15.92
N ILE A 105 5.94 8.04 -17.00
CA ILE A 105 7.19 7.48 -17.52
C ILE A 105 7.21 7.58 -19.05
N ALA A 106 8.41 7.80 -19.59
CA ALA A 106 8.64 7.64 -21.01
C ALA A 106 8.73 6.13 -21.32
N ASP A 107 8.44 5.74 -22.53
CA ASP A 107 8.60 4.36 -22.99
C ASP A 107 7.88 3.32 -22.13
N ALA A 108 6.68 3.63 -21.65
CA ALA A 108 5.88 2.69 -20.88
C ALA A 108 5.55 1.44 -21.71
N GLN A 109 5.73 0.27 -21.10
CA GLN A 109 5.43 -1.02 -21.72
C GLN A 109 4.22 -1.64 -21.06
N TYR A 110 3.29 -2.13 -21.87
CA TYR A 110 2.05 -2.73 -21.41
C TYR A 110 1.92 -4.15 -21.95
N GLU A 111 1.17 -4.98 -21.24
CA GLU A 111 0.91 -6.36 -21.65
C GLU A 111 0.11 -6.44 -22.96
N SER A 112 -0.80 -5.48 -23.18
CA SER A 112 -1.64 -5.44 -24.38
C SER A 112 -1.95 -4.00 -24.80
N GLN A 113 -2.61 -3.84 -25.95
CA GLN A 113 -3.01 -2.54 -26.47
C GLN A 113 -4.08 -1.85 -25.62
N THR A 114 -4.79 -2.59 -24.79
CA THR A 114 -5.78 -2.01 -23.86
C THR A 114 -5.14 -1.22 -22.73
N LYS A 115 -3.82 -1.39 -22.52
CA LYS A 115 -3.06 -0.73 -21.46
C LYS A 115 -3.62 -0.99 -20.06
N ALA A 116 -4.21 -2.16 -19.86
CA ALA A 116 -4.82 -2.55 -18.59
C ALA A 116 -3.78 -2.97 -17.55
N LYS A 117 -2.58 -3.35 -17.99
CA LYS A 117 -1.50 -3.79 -17.11
C LYS A 117 -0.15 -3.23 -17.55
N LEU A 118 0.53 -2.56 -16.63
CA LEU A 118 1.87 -2.00 -16.86
C LEU A 118 2.93 -3.09 -16.65
N CYS A 119 3.85 -3.22 -17.60
CA CYS A 119 4.88 -4.27 -17.59
C CYS A 119 6.33 -3.73 -17.50
N SER A 120 6.53 -2.41 -17.45
CA SER A 120 7.87 -1.83 -17.37
C SER A 120 8.57 -2.28 -16.08
N THR A 121 9.62 -3.09 -16.20
CA THR A 121 10.27 -3.77 -15.06
C THR A 121 10.95 -2.82 -14.09
N TYR A 122 11.58 -1.76 -14.57
CA TYR A 122 12.28 -0.80 -13.72
C TYR A 122 11.34 -0.01 -12.78
N VAL A 123 10.05 0.05 -13.12
CA VAL A 123 9.06 0.79 -12.35
C VAL A 123 8.85 0.15 -10.98
N ARG A 124 8.95 -1.16 -10.88
CA ARG A 124 8.82 -1.86 -9.59
C ARG A 124 9.82 -1.31 -8.57
N GLY A 125 11.09 -1.28 -8.94
CA GLY A 125 12.15 -0.79 -8.05
C GLY A 125 12.02 0.70 -7.74
N PHE A 126 11.63 1.50 -8.72
CA PHE A 126 11.41 2.93 -8.54
C PHE A 126 10.31 3.21 -7.52
N VAL A 127 9.15 2.58 -7.68
CA VAL A 127 8.02 2.74 -6.75
C VAL A 127 8.35 2.17 -5.38
N TYR A 128 8.99 0.99 -5.33
CA TYR A 128 9.41 0.36 -4.08
C TYR A 128 10.31 1.29 -3.27
N LYS A 129 11.38 1.78 -3.88
CA LYS A 129 12.35 2.65 -3.21
C LYS A 129 11.71 3.92 -2.69
N ALA A 130 10.91 4.59 -3.53
CA ALA A 130 10.24 5.82 -3.16
C ALA A 130 9.27 5.60 -1.98
N THR A 131 8.50 4.52 -2.00
CA THR A 131 7.54 4.21 -0.94
C THR A 131 8.25 3.87 0.36
N VAL A 132 9.28 3.02 0.32
CA VAL A 132 10.06 2.67 1.52
C VAL A 132 10.65 3.93 2.16
N GLU A 133 11.24 4.79 1.35
CA GLU A 133 11.89 6.02 1.84
C GLU A 133 10.87 7.04 2.37
N LYS A 134 9.88 7.39 1.56
CA LYS A 134 8.95 8.47 1.88
C LYS A 134 7.89 8.08 2.90
N PHE A 135 7.26 6.93 2.74
CA PHE A 135 6.27 6.45 3.69
C PHE A 135 6.92 6.02 4.99
N GLY A 136 8.10 5.40 4.91
CA GLY A 136 8.89 5.05 6.08
C GLY A 136 9.23 6.28 6.93
N THR A 137 9.67 7.36 6.29
CA THR A 137 9.96 8.62 6.97
C THR A 137 8.70 9.20 7.62
N TYR A 138 7.58 9.17 6.90
CA TYR A 138 6.30 9.65 7.46
C TYR A 138 5.95 8.90 8.75
N LEU A 139 6.07 7.58 8.76
CA LEU A 139 5.75 6.77 9.94
C LEU A 139 6.74 7.03 11.09
N GLU A 140 8.00 7.30 10.79
CA GLU A 140 8.98 7.68 11.82
C GLU A 140 8.65 9.02 12.47
N GLU A 141 8.16 9.97 11.69
CA GLU A 141 7.79 11.30 12.16
C GLU A 141 6.43 11.33 12.86
N HIS A 142 5.60 10.31 12.67
CA HIS A 142 4.26 10.21 13.24
C HIS A 142 4.08 8.88 13.98
N PRO A 143 4.79 8.70 15.12
CA PRO A 143 4.81 7.41 15.83
C PRO A 143 3.45 6.95 16.35
N SER A 144 2.56 7.86 16.74
CA SER A 144 1.21 7.51 17.20
C SER A 144 0.38 6.89 16.08
N GLU A 145 0.42 7.50 14.90
CA GLU A 145 -0.31 6.99 13.72
C GLU A 145 0.31 5.68 13.23
N ALA A 146 1.63 5.59 13.25
CA ALA A 146 2.34 4.37 12.89
C ALA A 146 1.96 3.20 13.81
N ARG A 147 1.91 3.44 15.12
CA ARG A 147 1.50 2.44 16.10
C ARG A 147 0.06 1.98 15.84
N GLU A 148 -0.85 2.91 15.63
CA GLU A 148 -2.24 2.58 15.35
C GLU A 148 -2.39 1.75 14.09
N LEU A 149 -1.66 2.10 13.02
CA LEU A 149 -1.65 1.35 11.76
C LEU A 149 -1.18 -0.09 11.98
N VAL A 150 -0.06 -0.28 12.69
CA VAL A 150 0.48 -1.61 12.98
C VAL A 150 -0.52 -2.43 13.78
N LEU A 151 -1.15 -1.83 14.79
CA LEU A 151 -2.16 -2.51 15.61
C LEU A 151 -3.37 -2.95 14.78
N ARG A 152 -3.81 -2.15 13.84
CA ARG A 152 -4.89 -2.53 12.90
C ARG A 152 -4.48 -3.73 12.04
N CYS A 153 -3.25 -3.74 11.56
CA CYS A 153 -2.73 -4.85 10.77
C CYS A 153 -2.62 -6.15 11.59
N ILE A 154 -2.23 -6.04 12.86
CA ILE A 154 -2.18 -7.19 13.77
C ILE A 154 -3.59 -7.73 14.00
N THR A 155 -4.57 -6.86 14.19
CA THR A 155 -5.98 -7.27 14.35
C THR A 155 -6.47 -8.02 13.11
N ALA A 156 -6.12 -7.53 11.91
CA ALA A 156 -6.44 -8.21 10.66
C ALA A 156 -5.81 -9.60 10.58
N GLN A 157 -4.54 -9.70 10.96
CA GLN A 157 -3.82 -10.98 10.99
C GLN A 157 -4.50 -11.99 11.91
N ARG A 158 -4.85 -11.57 13.12
CA ARG A 158 -5.52 -12.43 14.10
C ARG A 158 -6.88 -12.91 13.60
N ALA A 159 -7.65 -12.03 12.95
CA ALA A 159 -8.94 -12.38 12.38
C ALA A 159 -8.80 -13.42 11.27
N ARG A 160 -7.79 -13.29 10.40
CA ARG A 160 -7.50 -14.24 9.33
C ARG A 160 -7.04 -15.60 9.89
N ASP A 161 -6.20 -15.58 10.90
CA ASP A 161 -5.72 -16.79 11.55
C ASP A 161 -6.87 -17.54 12.23
N ALA A 162 -7.76 -16.83 12.91
CA ALA A 162 -8.95 -17.40 13.52
C ALA A 162 -9.90 -18.00 12.48
N ALA A 163 -10.09 -17.33 11.35
CA ALA A 163 -10.93 -17.83 10.26
C ALA A 163 -10.35 -19.11 9.64
N ARG A 164 -9.03 -19.16 9.44
CA ARG A 164 -8.34 -20.35 8.92
C ARG A 164 -8.50 -21.53 9.89
N LEU A 165 -8.36 -21.30 11.19
CA LEU A 165 -8.54 -22.33 12.20
C LEU A 165 -9.97 -22.86 12.20
N ALA A 166 -10.96 -21.98 12.13
CA ALA A 166 -12.37 -22.36 12.07
C ALA A 166 -12.68 -23.23 10.84
N LEU A 167 -12.14 -22.84 9.66
CA LEU A 167 -12.30 -23.64 8.44
C LEU A 167 -11.63 -25.00 8.54
N SER A 168 -10.46 -25.07 9.16
CA SER A 168 -9.75 -26.33 9.41
C SER A 168 -10.57 -27.28 10.27
N LEU A 169 -11.26 -26.77 11.30
CA LEU A 169 -12.10 -27.55 12.18
C LEU A 169 -13.37 -28.06 11.49
N ILE A 170 -13.92 -27.32 10.55
CA ILE A 170 -15.12 -27.71 9.79
C ILE A 170 -14.82 -28.88 8.86
N HIS A 171 -13.61 -29.01 8.35
CA HIS A 171 -13.22 -30.07 7.42
C HIS A 171 -12.75 -31.36 8.09
N ILE A 172 -12.78 -31.42 9.37
CA ILE A 172 -12.54 -32.65 10.14
C ILE A 172 -13.83 -33.42 10.33
#